data_d8aa2794742bcc3b1c4b7b4473fefbf4
#
_entry.id   d8aa2794742bcc3b1c4b7b4473fefbf4
#
_cell.length_a   1.000
_cell.length_b   1.000
_cell.length_c   1.000
_cell.angle_alpha   90.00
_cell.angle_beta   90.00
_cell.angle_gamma   90.00
#
_symmetry.space_group_name_H-M   'P 1'
#
loop_
_entity.id
_entity.type
_entity.pdbx_description
1 polymer ?
#
loop_
_entity_poly.entity_id
_entity_poly.type
_entity_poly.pdbx_seq_one_letter_code
_entity_poly.pdbx_strand_id
1 'polypeptide(L)'
;MGVNGQKRILLLAARQPEVSARLEDAGFQVDARRRPLGSEIPEADVAVVFRGRLIGRNQAAILNSKGVKVIEVLMSEPTSPSTHDWLRLSNRIPKSDLVQIIRSVADGAE
;
A
#
# COMPACT_ATOMS: atom_id res chain seq x y z
N MET A 1 4.73 -25.64 7.00
CA MET A 1 4.56 -25.03 6.63
C MET A 1 4.47 -23.93 7.09
N GLY A 2 4.31 -23.67 7.74
CA GLY A 2 4.17 -22.53 8.39
C GLY A 2 4.87 -21.38 7.95
N VAL A 3 5.80 -21.53 7.27
CA VAL A 3 6.50 -20.40 6.82
C VAL A 3 5.74 -19.44 6.05
N ASN A 4 4.59 -19.82 5.61
CA ASN A 4 3.83 -18.98 4.76
C ASN A 4 2.89 -18.07 5.45
N GLY A 5 3.11 -17.81 6.72
CA GLY A 5 2.30 -16.84 7.42
C GLY A 5 2.58 -15.41 7.02
N GLN A 6 3.67 -15.16 6.32
CA GLN A 6 4.01 -13.79 5.94
C GLN A 6 3.12 -13.26 4.84
N LYS A 7 2.55 -12.10 5.08
CA LYS A 7 1.79 -11.39 4.07
C LYS A 7 2.73 -10.60 3.17
N ARG A 8 2.32 -10.40 1.95
CA ARG A 8 3.11 -9.64 0.97
C ARG A 8 2.53 -8.26 0.82
N ILE A 9 3.39 -7.26 0.97
CA ILE A 9 3.02 -5.86 0.81
C ILE A 9 3.74 -5.33 -0.42
N LEU A 10 2.96 -4.84 -1.39
CA LEU A 10 3.51 -4.14 -2.53
C LEU A 10 3.57 -2.66 -2.16
N LEU A 11 4.77 -2.11 -2.12
CA LEU A 11 4.97 -0.71 -1.78
C LEU A 11 5.31 0.03 -3.06
N LEU A 12 4.36 0.76 -3.60
CA LEU A 12 4.53 1.51 -4.84
C LEU A 12 4.77 2.97 -4.49
N ALA A 13 6.04 3.37 -4.55
CA ALA A 13 6.44 4.70 -4.10
C ALA A 13 7.76 5.09 -4.71
N ALA A 14 8.00 6.39 -4.78
CA ALA A 14 9.27 6.88 -5.31
C ALA A 14 10.44 6.43 -4.43
N ARG A 15 10.30 6.57 -3.12
CA ARG A 15 11.32 6.11 -2.18
C ARG A 15 10.77 6.20 -0.76
N GLN A 16 10.64 5.07 -0.11
CA GLN A 16 10.12 5.03 1.26
C GLN A 16 10.87 3.98 2.08
N PRO A 17 12.18 4.20 2.33
CA PRO A 17 12.97 3.19 3.02
C PRO A 17 12.54 2.95 4.45
N GLU A 18 12.06 3.98 5.14
CA GLU A 18 11.63 3.82 6.53
C GLU A 18 10.36 2.99 6.62
N VAL A 19 9.41 3.24 5.73
CA VAL A 19 8.16 2.46 5.71
C VAL A 19 8.48 1.00 5.39
N SER A 20 9.34 0.77 4.41
CA SER A 20 9.74 -0.57 4.03
C SER A 20 10.38 -1.30 5.21
N ALA A 21 11.31 -0.65 5.90
CA ALA A 21 12.00 -1.25 7.04
C ALA A 21 11.03 -1.59 8.16
N ARG A 22 10.09 -0.69 8.46
CA ARG A 22 9.13 -0.91 9.53
C ARG A 22 8.19 -2.07 9.20
N LEU A 23 7.82 -2.20 7.93
CA LEU A 23 6.97 -3.31 7.51
C LEU A 23 7.70 -4.64 7.61
N GLU A 24 8.97 -4.66 7.22
CA GLU A 24 9.78 -5.86 7.35
C GLU A 24 9.95 -6.25 8.81
N ASP A 25 10.18 -5.27 9.68
CA ASP A 25 10.28 -5.51 11.12
C ASP A 25 8.98 -6.07 11.69
N ALA A 26 7.87 -5.72 11.09
CA ALA A 26 6.56 -6.23 11.54
C ALA A 26 6.27 -7.63 11.00
N GLY A 27 7.16 -8.20 10.21
CA GLY A 27 7.02 -9.56 9.72
C GLY A 27 6.44 -9.66 8.31
N PHE A 28 6.32 -8.54 7.60
CA PHE A 28 5.81 -8.58 6.24
C PHE A 28 6.93 -8.78 5.23
N GLN A 29 6.56 -9.36 4.10
CA GLN A 29 7.44 -9.44 2.95
C GLN A 29 7.12 -8.25 2.07
N VAL A 30 8.10 -7.38 1.82
CA VAL A 30 7.88 -6.12 1.12
C VAL A 30 8.49 -6.16 -0.28
N ASP A 31 7.67 -5.81 -1.28
CA ASP A 31 8.12 -5.65 -2.65
C ASP A 31 7.99 -4.16 -2.98
N ALA A 32 9.10 -3.45 -2.96
CA ALA A 32 9.09 -2.01 -3.17
C ALA A 32 9.39 -1.69 -4.64
N ARG A 33 8.52 -0.91 -5.26
CA ARG A 33 8.63 -0.52 -6.65
C ARG A 33 8.57 0.99 -6.77
N ARG A 34 9.43 1.57 -7.56
CA ARG A 34 9.50 3.01 -7.73
C ARG A 34 8.75 3.51 -8.96
N ARG A 35 8.43 2.63 -9.88
CA ARG A 35 7.81 3.02 -11.14
C ARG A 35 6.40 2.49 -11.24
N PRO A 36 5.57 3.11 -12.08
CA PRO A 36 4.23 2.59 -12.30
C PRO A 36 4.29 1.15 -12.79
N LEU A 37 3.29 0.39 -12.40
CA LEU A 37 3.16 -0.99 -12.85
C LEU A 37 2.72 -1.01 -14.30
N GLY A 38 3.26 -1.97 -15.04
CA GLY A 38 2.83 -2.20 -16.40
C GLY A 38 1.66 -3.17 -16.46
N SER A 39 1.67 -4.00 -17.49
CA SER A 39 0.61 -4.99 -17.64
C SER A 39 0.71 -6.13 -16.64
N GLU A 40 1.89 -6.32 -16.10
CA GLU A 40 2.13 -7.38 -15.13
C GLU A 40 1.97 -6.84 -13.71
N ILE A 41 1.06 -7.43 -12.95
CA ILE A 41 0.78 -6.99 -11.59
C ILE A 41 1.37 -8.00 -10.62
N PRO A 42 2.28 -7.60 -9.73
CA PRO A 42 2.84 -8.52 -8.75
C PRO A 42 1.79 -9.02 -7.78
N GLU A 43 1.97 -10.24 -7.32
CA GLU A 43 1.11 -10.79 -6.29
C GLU A 43 1.37 -10.10 -4.96
N ALA A 44 0.30 -9.67 -4.32
CA ALA A 44 0.40 -9.04 -3.00
C ALA A 44 -0.92 -9.16 -2.27
N ASP A 45 -0.86 -9.18 -0.96
CA ASP A 45 -2.05 -9.16 -0.12
C ASP A 45 -2.57 -7.75 0.05
N VAL A 46 -1.65 -6.79 0.15
CA VAL A 46 -1.98 -5.38 0.28
C VAL A 46 -1.01 -4.58 -0.57
N ALA A 47 -1.50 -3.55 -1.22
CA ALA A 47 -0.68 -2.61 -1.97
C ALA A 47 -0.82 -1.23 -1.34
N VAL A 48 0.31 -0.61 -1.06
CA VAL A 48 0.35 0.75 -0.54
C VAL A 48 0.88 1.65 -1.65
N VAL A 49 0.04 2.54 -2.14
CA VAL A 49 0.35 3.39 -3.28
C VAL A 49 0.57 4.82 -2.80
N PHE A 50 1.80 5.29 -2.88
CA PHE A 50 2.12 6.67 -2.54
C PHE A 50 2.04 7.50 -3.81
N ARG A 51 1.03 8.38 -3.88
CA ARG A 51 0.81 9.23 -5.05
C ARG A 51 2.00 10.17 -5.24
N GLY A 52 2.38 10.35 -6.47
CA GLY A 52 3.48 11.23 -6.81
C GLY A 52 3.49 11.52 -8.29
N ARG A 53 4.60 12.05 -8.79
CA ARG A 53 4.71 12.42 -10.20
C ARG A 53 4.54 11.25 -11.14
N LEU A 54 5.18 10.14 -10.81
CA LEU A 54 5.17 8.97 -11.68
C LEU A 54 4.05 8.01 -11.35
N ILE A 55 3.57 8.04 -10.12
CA ILE A 55 2.59 7.08 -9.64
C ILE A 55 1.28 7.82 -9.42
N GLY A 56 0.34 7.59 -10.32
CA GLY A 56 -0.95 8.25 -10.29
C GLY A 56 -2.05 7.38 -9.74
N ARG A 57 -3.26 7.92 -9.75
CA ARG A 57 -4.42 7.22 -9.19
C ARG A 57 -4.78 5.95 -9.96
N ASN A 58 -4.36 5.84 -11.22
CA ASN A 58 -4.62 4.64 -12.02
C ASN A 58 -4.05 3.39 -11.37
N GLN A 59 -2.93 3.54 -10.67
CA GLN A 59 -2.28 2.39 -10.05
C GLN A 59 -3.16 1.77 -8.99
N ALA A 60 -3.80 2.59 -8.16
CA ALA A 60 -4.72 2.09 -7.15
C ALA A 60 -5.90 1.38 -7.80
N ALA A 61 -6.45 1.97 -8.85
CA ALA A 61 -7.60 1.38 -9.53
C ALA A 61 -7.24 0.02 -10.16
N ILE A 62 -6.09 -0.06 -10.80
CA ILE A 62 -5.63 -1.30 -11.42
C ILE A 62 -5.48 -2.40 -10.37
N LEU A 63 -4.82 -2.07 -9.26
CA LEU A 63 -4.61 -3.05 -8.20
C LEU A 63 -5.92 -3.50 -7.57
N ASN A 64 -6.81 -2.55 -7.34
CA ASN A 64 -8.11 -2.87 -6.77
C ASN A 64 -8.90 -3.81 -7.69
N SER A 65 -8.82 -3.58 -9.00
CA SER A 65 -9.53 -4.41 -9.97
C SER A 65 -9.00 -5.85 -10.01
N LYS A 66 -7.77 -6.05 -9.53
CA LYS A 66 -7.18 -7.40 -9.46
C LYS A 66 -7.44 -8.09 -8.12
N GLY A 67 -8.24 -7.48 -7.27
CA GLY A 67 -8.55 -8.07 -5.98
C GLY A 67 -7.55 -7.80 -4.88
N VAL A 68 -6.59 -6.93 -5.12
CA VAL A 68 -5.60 -6.56 -4.12
C VAL A 68 -6.18 -5.47 -3.22
N LYS A 69 -6.02 -5.61 -1.92
CA LYS A 69 -6.44 -4.55 -1.00
C LYS A 69 -5.49 -3.37 -1.15
N VAL A 70 -6.04 -2.18 -1.31
CA VAL A 70 -5.25 -0.99 -1.64
C VAL A 70 -5.35 0.04 -0.54
N ILE A 71 -4.21 0.65 -0.21
CA ILE A 71 -4.14 1.83 0.64
C ILE A 71 -3.44 2.89 -0.18
N GLU A 72 -4.13 4.00 -0.44
CA GLU A 72 -3.57 5.10 -1.23
C GLU A 72 -3.16 6.22 -0.28
N VAL A 73 -1.90 6.64 -0.37
CA VAL A 73 -1.38 7.74 0.44
C VAL A 73 -1.25 8.96 -0.47
N LEU A 74 -1.98 10.01 -0.12
CA LEU A 74 -2.07 11.22 -0.94
C LEU A 74 -1.10 12.28 -0.45
N MET A 75 -0.72 13.17 -1.35
CA MET A 75 0.17 14.27 -1.00
C MET A 75 -0.54 15.36 -0.21
N SER A 76 -1.86 15.32 -0.19
CA SER A 76 -2.67 16.28 0.58
C SER A 76 -3.81 15.53 1.21
N GLU A 77 -4.48 16.19 2.16
CA GLU A 77 -5.65 15.59 2.82
C GLU A 77 -6.76 15.34 1.81
N PRO A 78 -7.44 14.21 1.89
CA PRO A 78 -8.63 13.99 1.07
C PRO A 78 -9.68 15.04 1.41
N THR A 79 -10.21 15.71 0.40
CA THR A 79 -11.16 16.78 0.62
C THR A 79 -12.61 16.35 0.50
N SER A 80 -12.84 15.14 0.05
CA SER A 80 -14.20 14.65 -0.12
C SER A 80 -14.28 13.23 0.42
N PRO A 81 -15.48 12.77 0.78
CA PRO A 81 -15.65 11.39 1.23
C PRO A 81 -15.15 10.43 0.14
N SER A 82 -14.58 9.35 0.58
CA SER A 82 -14.10 8.36 -0.35
C SER A 82 -15.28 7.67 -1.02
N THR A 83 -15.28 7.68 -2.34
CA THR A 83 -16.23 6.90 -3.12
C THR A 83 -15.55 5.67 -3.71
N HIS A 84 -14.30 5.45 -3.33
CA HIS A 84 -13.52 4.34 -3.83
C HIS A 84 -13.60 3.15 -2.88
N ASP A 85 -13.29 1.98 -3.40
CA ASP A 85 -13.30 0.75 -2.63
C ASP A 85 -12.06 0.57 -1.78
N TRP A 86 -11.18 1.54 -1.78
CA TRP A 86 -9.94 1.46 -1.02
C TRP A 86 -9.74 2.65 -0.11
N LEU A 87 -8.87 2.45 0.88
CA LEU A 87 -8.60 3.45 1.89
C LEU A 87 -7.67 4.54 1.34
N ARG A 88 -7.95 5.78 1.67
CA ARG A 88 -7.14 6.93 1.24
C ARG A 88 -6.67 7.69 2.49
N LEU A 89 -5.37 7.92 2.57
CA LEU A 89 -4.74 8.57 3.71
C LEU A 89 -3.90 9.74 3.27
N SER A 90 -3.68 10.69 4.19
CA SER A 90 -2.76 11.78 3.95
C SER A 90 -1.32 11.33 4.21
N ASN A 91 -0.37 11.89 3.46
CA ASN A 91 1.04 11.59 3.68
C ASN A 91 1.57 12.16 4.99
N ARG A 92 0.75 12.93 5.71
CA ARG A 92 1.12 13.46 7.01
C ARG A 92 0.93 12.46 8.14
N ILE A 93 0.29 11.33 7.86
CA ILE A 93 0.10 10.31 8.88
C ILE A 93 1.46 9.82 9.39
N PRO A 94 1.63 9.67 10.71
CA PRO A 94 2.87 9.12 11.23
C PRO A 94 3.13 7.73 10.69
N LYS A 95 4.39 7.41 10.45
CA LYS A 95 4.74 6.12 9.85
C LYS A 95 4.34 4.94 10.71
N SER A 96 4.41 5.09 12.03
CA SER A 96 3.96 4.04 12.93
C SER A 96 2.47 3.77 12.79
N ASP A 97 1.67 4.82 12.60
CA ASP A 97 0.24 4.68 12.42
C ASP A 97 -0.06 4.04 11.06
N LEU A 98 0.68 4.43 10.04
CA LEU A 98 0.53 3.85 8.72
C LEU A 98 0.80 2.35 8.76
N VAL A 99 1.84 1.92 9.45
CA VAL A 99 2.16 0.50 9.57
C VAL A 99 1.05 -0.25 10.30
N GLN A 100 0.47 0.35 11.33
CA GLN A 100 -0.65 -0.27 12.04
C GLN A 100 -1.86 -0.45 11.14
N ILE A 101 -2.15 0.55 10.32
CA ILE A 101 -3.26 0.48 9.37
C ILE A 101 -3.01 -0.61 8.33
N ILE A 102 -1.79 -0.67 7.80
CA ILE A 102 -1.44 -1.70 6.83
C ILE A 102 -1.63 -3.08 7.45
N ARG A 103 -1.21 -3.23 8.68
CA ARG A 103 -1.33 -4.47 9.41
C ARG A 103 -2.79 -4.90 9.57
N SER A 104 -3.64 -3.96 9.94
CA SER A 104 -5.08 -4.22 10.09
C SER A 104 -5.69 -4.67 8.77
N VAL A 105 -5.34 -3.98 7.69
CA VAL A 105 -5.87 -4.33 6.37
C VAL A 105 -5.36 -5.70 5.94
N ALA A 106 -4.08 -5.99 6.17
CA ALA A 106 -3.49 -7.27 5.79
C ALA A 106 -4.11 -8.43 6.55
N ASP A 107 -4.45 -8.20 7.82
CA ASP A 107 -5.06 -9.23 8.66
C ASP A 107 -6.55 -9.40 8.37
N GLY A 108 -7.11 -8.56 7.52
CA GLY A 108 -8.53 -8.64 7.22
C GLY A 108 -9.42 -8.10 8.32
N ALA A 109 -8.87 -7.40 9.27
CA ALA A 109 -9.67 -6.79 10.33
C ALA A 109 -10.48 -5.64 9.77
N GLU A 110 -11.71 -5.55 10.17
CA GLU A 110 -12.59 -4.54 9.61
C GLU A 110 -13.25 -3.71 10.66
#